data_10138dd39bbb4c2386970e8e587afd58
#
_entry.id   10138dd39bbb4c2386970e8e587afd58
#
_cell.length_a   1.000
_cell.length_b   1.000
_cell.length_c   1.000
_cell.angle_alpha   90.00
_cell.angle_beta   90.00
_cell.angle_gamma   90.00
#
_symmetry.space_group_name_H-M   'P 1'
#
loop_
_entity.id
_entity.type
_entity.pdbx_description
1 polymer ?
#
loop_
_entity_poly.entity_id
_entity_poly.type
_entity_poly.pdbx_seq_one_letter_code
_entity_poly.pdbx_strand_id
1 'polypeptide(L)'
;MCTAKPPKPFPIQQEFEIPSIPLVLIRIIQTLDADTSSARELEALILHDPALSARILRLANSAFYSFRSRVKTISHAITLLGMNLVTSLAIGINVFDTFTRGAKGEAAHINQLWAHSCGVGVLVKEFWTRRRGAARDAEFAFLCGLLHDIGKAVLFKTYPGHYSSIFELAKSERDPAISAYEIENYGVDHAAIGERLAKQWGFPPELVNVIRRHHDPVAVEVPMVHAVMVADLVAKELKLGYDGDDGRNDGFARLRTKLQVSAAEYGHLKE
;
A
#
# COMPACT_ATOMS: atom_id res chain seq x y z
N MET A 1 -10.08 -29.54 -17.66
CA MET A 1 -9.15 -28.49 -17.20
C MET A 1 -9.11 -27.44 -18.30
N CYS A 2 -9.86 -26.36 -18.17
CA CYS A 2 -9.77 -25.22 -19.09
C CYS A 2 -8.53 -24.40 -18.69
N THR A 3 -7.44 -24.55 -19.43
CA THR A 3 -6.32 -23.62 -19.32
C THR A 3 -6.80 -22.29 -19.92
N ALA A 4 -7.07 -21.32 -19.07
CA ALA A 4 -7.37 -19.98 -19.51
C ALA A 4 -6.16 -19.49 -20.33
N LYS A 5 -6.39 -19.23 -21.63
CA LYS A 5 -5.35 -18.71 -22.50
C LYS A 5 -4.96 -17.33 -21.97
N PRO A 6 -3.64 -17.03 -21.84
CA PRO A 6 -3.22 -15.71 -21.37
C PRO A 6 -3.88 -14.62 -22.23
N PRO A 7 -4.31 -13.50 -21.64
CA PRO A 7 -4.87 -12.40 -22.40
C PRO A 7 -3.85 -11.96 -23.47
N LYS A 8 -4.34 -11.63 -24.66
CA LYS A 8 -3.47 -11.17 -25.74
C LYS A 8 -2.72 -9.91 -25.27
N PRO A 9 -1.41 -9.77 -25.62
CA PRO A 9 -0.66 -8.55 -25.28
C PRO A 9 -1.45 -7.33 -25.71
N PHE A 10 -1.66 -6.40 -24.78
CA PHE A 10 -2.30 -5.14 -25.08
C PHE A 10 -1.29 -4.27 -25.84
N PRO A 11 -1.65 -3.61 -26.96
CA PRO A 11 -0.70 -2.75 -27.64
C PRO A 11 -0.30 -1.61 -26.71
N ILE A 12 0.98 -1.54 -26.36
CA ILE A 12 1.62 -0.55 -25.48
C ILE A 12 1.64 0.78 -26.23
N GLN A 13 0.52 1.50 -26.29
CA GLN A 13 0.45 2.84 -26.91
C GLN A 13 -0.27 3.88 -26.07
N GLN A 14 -0.78 3.53 -24.89
CA GLN A 14 -1.30 4.54 -23.97
C GLN A 14 -0.22 4.89 -22.95
N GLU A 15 0.28 6.10 -23.02
CA GLU A 15 1.00 6.69 -21.91
C GLU A 15 0.11 6.61 -20.67
N PHE A 16 0.65 6.10 -19.56
CA PHE A 16 -0.06 6.11 -18.28
C PHE A 16 -0.33 7.56 -17.90
N GLU A 17 -1.56 8.01 -18.07
CA GLU A 17 -1.99 9.32 -17.59
C GLU A 17 -2.09 9.27 -16.07
N ILE A 18 -1.10 9.85 -15.41
CA ILE A 18 -1.16 10.06 -13.97
C ILE A 18 -2.04 11.26 -13.73
N PRO A 19 -3.18 11.11 -13.02
CA PRO A 19 -4.06 12.22 -12.75
C PRO A 19 -3.36 13.29 -11.91
N SER A 20 -3.85 14.53 -12.01
CA SER A 20 -3.39 15.61 -11.15
C SER A 20 -3.63 15.24 -9.69
N ILE A 21 -2.67 15.58 -8.84
CA ILE A 21 -2.79 15.37 -7.39
C ILE A 21 -3.96 16.22 -6.84
N PRO A 22 -4.88 15.65 -6.03
CA PRO A 22 -5.92 16.40 -5.37
C PRO A 22 -5.35 17.49 -4.45
N LEU A 23 -5.91 18.71 -4.48
CA LEU A 23 -5.41 19.84 -3.67
C LEU A 23 -5.38 19.53 -2.17
N VAL A 24 -6.36 18.78 -1.66
CA VAL A 24 -6.39 18.36 -0.26
C VAL A 24 -5.21 17.45 0.05
N LEU A 25 -4.83 16.57 -0.87
CA LEU A 25 -3.72 15.65 -0.70
C LEU A 25 -2.37 16.40 -0.67
N ILE A 26 -2.19 17.42 -1.50
CA ILE A 26 -0.99 18.29 -1.45
C ILE A 26 -0.83 18.88 -0.05
N ARG A 27 -1.90 19.43 0.51
CA ARG A 27 -1.87 20.04 1.85
C ARG A 27 -1.57 19.01 2.94
N ILE A 28 -2.15 17.81 2.84
CA ILE A 28 -1.91 16.74 3.81
C ILE A 28 -0.46 16.24 3.72
N ILE A 29 0.10 16.08 2.50
CA ILE A 29 1.52 15.69 2.32
C ILE A 29 2.45 16.72 2.94
N GLN A 30 2.18 18.01 2.79
CA GLN A 30 2.96 19.07 3.41
C GLN A 30 2.99 18.99 4.94
N THR A 31 1.99 18.36 5.58
CA THR A 31 2.00 18.15 7.03
C THR A 31 2.96 17.05 7.48
N LEU A 32 3.47 16.20 6.56
CA LEU A 32 4.49 15.19 6.90
C LEU A 32 5.86 15.81 7.20
N ASP A 33 6.20 16.89 6.50
CA ASP A 33 7.53 17.51 6.57
C ASP A 33 7.60 18.68 7.57
N ALA A 34 6.45 19.18 8.04
CA ALA A 34 6.41 20.37 8.87
C ALA A 34 6.50 20.01 10.35
N ASP A 35 7.62 20.38 11.00
CA ASP A 35 7.75 20.33 12.48
C ASP A 35 6.72 21.21 13.21
N THR A 36 5.98 22.05 12.47
CA THR A 36 5.01 23.03 12.98
C THR A 36 3.54 22.68 12.71
N SER A 37 3.25 21.57 12.03
CA SER A 37 1.86 21.19 11.70
C SER A 37 1.05 20.93 12.97
N SER A 38 -0.12 21.54 13.07
CA SER A 38 -0.99 21.37 14.24
C SER A 38 -2.08 20.31 13.98
N ALA A 39 -2.44 19.59 15.06
CA ALA A 39 -3.57 18.65 15.02
C ALA A 39 -4.88 19.32 14.56
N ARG A 40 -5.05 20.62 14.84
CA ARG A 40 -6.21 21.40 14.41
C ARG A 40 -6.23 21.65 12.90
N GLU A 41 -5.07 21.89 12.31
CA GLU A 41 -4.95 22.07 10.85
C GLU A 41 -5.26 20.79 10.11
N LEU A 42 -4.69 19.64 10.54
CA LEU A 42 -5.01 18.34 10.00
C LEU A 42 -6.51 18.02 10.14
N GLU A 43 -7.09 18.25 11.34
CA GLU A 43 -8.52 18.08 11.56
C GLU A 43 -9.35 18.89 10.58
N ALA A 44 -9.04 20.19 10.43
CA ALA A 44 -9.75 21.05 9.49
C ALA A 44 -9.67 20.56 8.05
N LEU A 45 -8.49 20.14 7.59
CA LEU A 45 -8.30 19.57 6.25
C LEU A 45 -9.15 18.31 6.03
N ILE A 46 -9.19 17.41 7.01
CA ILE A 46 -9.98 16.17 6.92
C ILE A 46 -11.48 16.47 6.95
N LEU A 47 -11.93 17.43 7.77
CA LEU A 47 -13.34 17.80 7.89
C LEU A 47 -13.91 18.46 6.62
N HIS A 48 -13.06 19.03 5.75
CA HIS A 48 -13.48 19.52 4.45
C HIS A 48 -13.99 18.42 3.49
N ASP A 49 -13.60 17.16 3.74
CA ASP A 49 -14.10 16.01 2.99
C ASP A 49 -14.85 15.04 3.92
N PRO A 50 -16.22 15.09 3.90
CA PRO A 50 -17.04 14.20 4.73
C PRO A 50 -16.82 12.70 4.44
N ALA A 51 -16.47 12.34 3.20
CA ALA A 51 -16.20 10.94 2.83
C ALA A 51 -14.89 10.47 3.45
N LEU A 52 -13.84 11.28 3.38
CA LEU A 52 -12.57 11.04 4.04
C LEU A 52 -12.75 10.90 5.56
N SER A 53 -13.47 11.86 6.18
CA SER A 53 -13.78 11.81 7.62
C SER A 53 -14.48 10.52 8.02
N ALA A 54 -15.50 10.09 7.27
CA ALA A 54 -16.23 8.86 7.54
C ALA A 54 -15.35 7.61 7.41
N ARG A 55 -14.42 7.58 6.45
CA ARG A 55 -13.47 6.47 6.26
C ARG A 55 -12.46 6.38 7.38
N ILE A 56 -11.85 7.51 7.77
CA ILE A 56 -10.91 7.55 8.91
C ILE A 56 -11.60 7.06 10.18
N LEU A 57 -12.81 7.55 10.47
CA LEU A 57 -13.57 7.11 11.65
C LEU A 57 -13.93 5.62 11.59
N ARG A 58 -14.21 5.07 10.41
CA ARG A 58 -14.46 3.64 10.23
C ARG A 58 -13.22 2.80 10.50
N LEU A 59 -12.06 3.22 10.01
CA LEU A 59 -10.78 2.56 10.27
C LEU A 59 -10.41 2.64 11.75
N ALA A 60 -10.56 3.81 12.38
CA ALA A 60 -10.32 3.99 13.81
C ALA A 60 -11.22 3.10 14.69
N ASN A 61 -12.44 2.79 14.22
CA ASN A 61 -13.38 1.91 14.92
C ASN A 61 -13.30 0.44 14.46
N SER A 62 -12.32 0.07 13.66
CA SER A 62 -12.14 -1.32 13.24
C SER A 62 -11.70 -2.19 14.44
N ALA A 63 -11.94 -3.49 14.33
CA ALA A 63 -11.53 -4.47 15.35
C ALA A 63 -10.02 -4.44 15.64
N PHE A 64 -9.23 -3.97 14.67
CA PHE A 64 -7.78 -3.86 14.80
C PHE A 64 -7.34 -2.94 15.96
N TYR A 65 -7.99 -1.75 16.11
CA TYR A 65 -7.61 -0.81 17.17
C TYR A 65 -8.27 -1.10 18.51
N SER A 66 -9.38 -1.85 18.54
CA SER A 66 -10.07 -2.36 19.74
C SER A 66 -10.23 -1.35 20.88
N PHE A 67 -10.51 -0.08 20.56
CA PHE A 67 -10.72 0.95 21.57
C PHE A 67 -11.94 0.64 22.43
N ARG A 68 -11.86 0.91 23.74
CA ARG A 68 -12.96 0.69 24.70
C ARG A 68 -14.21 1.52 24.39
N SER A 69 -14.06 2.64 23.73
CA SER A 69 -15.17 3.53 23.33
C SER A 69 -15.10 3.84 21.85
N ARG A 70 -16.28 4.02 21.22
CA ARG A 70 -16.37 4.37 19.83
C ARG A 70 -15.77 5.76 19.55
N VAL A 71 -14.89 5.85 18.57
CA VAL A 71 -14.32 7.10 18.07
C VAL A 71 -15.38 7.81 17.21
N LYS A 72 -15.77 9.03 17.60
CA LYS A 72 -16.89 9.76 16.99
C LYS A 72 -16.45 11.01 16.21
N THR A 73 -15.25 11.53 16.48
CA THR A 73 -14.73 12.77 15.85
C THR A 73 -13.31 12.56 15.35
N ILE A 74 -12.89 13.37 14.39
CA ILE A 74 -11.51 13.37 13.87
C ILE A 74 -10.52 13.80 14.96
N SER A 75 -10.87 14.79 15.78
CA SER A 75 -10.07 15.19 16.93
C SER A 75 -9.82 14.03 17.90
N HIS A 76 -10.86 13.23 18.19
CA HIS A 76 -10.74 12.04 19.02
C HIS A 76 -9.87 10.95 18.35
N ALA A 77 -10.00 10.76 17.02
CA ALA A 77 -9.12 9.88 16.27
C ALA A 77 -7.65 10.31 16.36
N ILE A 78 -7.37 11.61 16.19
CA ILE A 78 -6.02 12.17 16.32
C ILE A 78 -5.47 11.96 17.75
N THR A 79 -6.31 12.13 18.77
CA THR A 79 -5.90 11.92 20.17
C THR A 79 -5.52 10.47 20.45
N LEU A 80 -6.28 9.50 19.91
CA LEU A 80 -6.07 8.07 20.19
C LEU A 80 -5.01 7.42 19.29
N LEU A 81 -4.99 7.77 18.00
CA LEU A 81 -4.10 7.18 17.00
C LEU A 81 -2.80 7.95 16.82
N GLY A 82 -2.78 9.22 17.24
CA GLY A 82 -1.70 10.15 16.91
C GLY A 82 -1.91 10.86 15.56
N MET A 83 -1.34 12.06 15.45
CA MET A 83 -1.45 12.90 14.26
C MET A 83 -0.86 12.22 13.03
N ASN A 84 0.35 11.66 13.14
CA ASN A 84 1.07 11.08 12.02
C ASN A 84 0.34 9.87 11.41
N LEU A 85 -0.25 8.98 12.22
CA LEU A 85 -1.03 7.86 11.71
C LEU A 85 -2.30 8.34 11.00
N VAL A 86 -3.00 9.33 11.56
CA VAL A 86 -4.18 9.91 10.92
C VAL A 86 -3.81 10.59 9.60
N THR A 87 -2.65 11.27 9.53
CA THR A 87 -2.09 11.83 8.30
C THR A 87 -1.83 10.74 7.26
N SER A 88 -1.14 9.66 7.65
CA SER A 88 -0.86 8.53 6.75
C SER A 88 -2.12 7.87 6.23
N LEU A 89 -3.13 7.67 7.07
CA LEU A 89 -4.44 7.16 6.66
C LEU A 89 -5.15 8.12 5.70
N ALA A 90 -5.12 9.42 5.98
CA ALA A 90 -5.73 10.42 5.09
C ALA A 90 -5.06 10.45 3.72
N ILE A 91 -3.73 10.35 3.65
CA ILE A 91 -2.97 10.23 2.40
C ILE A 91 -3.39 8.96 1.66
N GLY A 92 -3.30 7.80 2.30
CA GLY A 92 -3.61 6.52 1.68
C GLY A 92 -5.03 6.46 1.11
N ILE A 93 -6.04 6.90 1.90
CA ILE A 93 -7.44 6.94 1.47
C ILE A 93 -7.59 7.84 0.23
N ASN A 94 -7.02 9.06 0.23
CA ASN A 94 -7.12 9.98 -0.91
C ASN A 94 -6.44 9.42 -2.16
N VAL A 95 -5.26 8.80 -1.99
CA VAL A 95 -4.53 8.18 -3.09
C VAL A 95 -5.37 7.07 -3.71
N PHE A 96 -5.83 6.11 -2.91
CA PHE A 96 -6.67 5.02 -3.41
C PHE A 96 -7.98 5.53 -4.03
N ASP A 97 -8.65 6.52 -3.42
CA ASP A 97 -9.89 7.10 -3.97
C ASP A 97 -9.70 7.71 -5.36
N THR A 98 -8.56 8.33 -5.61
CA THR A 98 -8.26 8.90 -6.93
C THR A 98 -8.29 7.84 -8.03
N PHE A 99 -7.89 6.60 -7.72
CA PHE A 99 -7.85 5.51 -8.69
C PHE A 99 -9.10 4.63 -8.65
N THR A 100 -9.85 4.62 -7.56
CA THR A 100 -11.03 3.75 -7.41
C THR A 100 -12.34 4.41 -7.86
N ARG A 101 -12.39 5.75 -7.87
CA ARG A 101 -13.59 6.48 -8.32
C ARG A 101 -13.85 6.22 -9.80
N GLY A 102 -15.00 5.57 -10.08
CA GLY A 102 -15.42 5.23 -11.43
C GLY A 102 -14.93 3.88 -11.96
N ALA A 103 -14.16 3.14 -11.22
CA ALA A 103 -13.72 1.76 -11.56
C ALA A 103 -14.90 0.77 -11.34
N LYS A 104 -15.95 0.89 -12.14
CA LYS A 104 -17.10 -0.02 -12.10
C LYS A 104 -16.66 -1.42 -12.50
N GLY A 105 -16.93 -2.40 -11.64
CA GLY A 105 -16.52 -3.80 -11.85
C GLY A 105 -15.25 -4.22 -11.10
N GLU A 106 -14.35 -3.27 -10.77
CA GLU A 106 -13.05 -3.54 -10.14
C GLU A 106 -13.08 -3.44 -8.60
N ALA A 107 -14.20 -3.05 -8.03
CA ALA A 107 -14.32 -2.71 -6.59
C ALA A 107 -13.88 -3.85 -5.67
N ALA A 108 -14.12 -5.11 -6.05
CA ALA A 108 -13.72 -6.27 -5.25
C ALA A 108 -12.19 -6.41 -5.17
N HIS A 109 -11.50 -6.33 -6.32
CA HIS A 109 -10.04 -6.42 -6.40
C HIS A 109 -9.36 -5.25 -5.69
N ILE A 110 -9.87 -4.03 -5.91
CA ILE A 110 -9.36 -2.83 -5.26
C ILE A 110 -9.54 -2.89 -3.74
N ASN A 111 -10.65 -3.43 -3.24
CA ASN A 111 -10.86 -3.61 -1.81
C ASN A 111 -9.90 -4.67 -1.23
N GLN A 112 -9.58 -5.72 -1.97
CA GLN A 112 -8.57 -6.70 -1.55
C GLN A 112 -7.17 -6.11 -1.53
N LEU A 113 -6.80 -5.33 -2.56
CA LEU A 113 -5.54 -4.59 -2.61
C LEU A 113 -5.44 -3.60 -1.45
N TRP A 114 -6.53 -2.85 -1.17
CA TRP A 114 -6.58 -1.94 -0.03
C TRP A 114 -6.39 -2.67 1.31
N ALA A 115 -7.07 -3.80 1.51
CA ALA A 115 -6.94 -4.60 2.72
C ALA A 115 -5.51 -5.14 2.89
N HIS A 116 -4.88 -5.61 1.80
CA HIS A 116 -3.49 -6.01 1.78
C HIS A 116 -2.56 -4.85 2.16
N SER A 117 -2.68 -3.73 1.50
CA SER A 117 -1.87 -2.53 1.76
C SER A 117 -1.99 -2.03 3.22
N CYS A 118 -3.20 -2.06 3.78
CA CYS A 118 -3.41 -1.75 5.21
C CYS A 118 -2.68 -2.77 6.11
N GLY A 119 -2.78 -4.06 5.80
CA GLY A 119 -2.10 -5.12 6.53
C GLY A 119 -0.58 -4.96 6.51
N VAL A 120 -0.01 -4.70 5.33
CA VAL A 120 1.43 -4.42 5.18
C VAL A 120 1.83 -3.17 5.97
N GLY A 121 1.03 -2.09 5.91
CA GLY A 121 1.29 -0.88 6.68
C GLY A 121 1.40 -1.14 8.18
N VAL A 122 0.48 -1.93 8.73
CA VAL A 122 0.50 -2.32 10.15
C VAL A 122 1.73 -3.16 10.49
N LEU A 123 2.00 -4.19 9.70
CA LEU A 123 3.11 -5.11 9.93
C LEU A 123 4.47 -4.41 9.81
N VAL A 124 4.65 -3.51 8.84
CA VAL A 124 5.91 -2.77 8.70
C VAL A 124 6.13 -1.81 9.85
N LYS A 125 5.07 -1.13 10.33
CA LYS A 125 5.12 -0.28 11.53
C LYS A 125 5.56 -1.07 12.74
N GLU A 126 4.98 -2.24 12.99
CA GLU A 126 5.32 -3.12 14.11
C GLU A 126 6.77 -3.62 14.00
N PHE A 127 7.16 -4.12 12.84
CA PHE A 127 8.53 -4.58 12.58
C PHE A 127 9.56 -3.46 12.77
N TRP A 128 9.26 -2.24 12.29
CA TRP A 128 10.14 -1.08 12.42
C TRP A 128 10.30 -0.65 13.87
N THR A 129 9.20 -0.57 14.61
CA THR A 129 9.19 -0.20 16.03
C THR A 129 10.06 -1.15 16.86
N ARG A 130 9.94 -2.46 16.63
CA ARG A 130 10.74 -3.47 17.35
C ARG A 130 12.23 -3.40 17.03
N ARG A 131 12.61 -3.17 15.78
CA ARG A 131 14.02 -3.16 15.36
C ARG A 131 14.75 -1.85 15.62
N ARG A 132 14.09 -0.73 15.45
CA ARG A 132 14.72 0.60 15.46
C ARG A 132 14.36 1.45 16.67
N GLY A 133 13.31 1.12 17.39
CA GLY A 133 12.92 1.80 18.63
C GLY A 133 12.43 3.25 18.48
N ALA A 134 12.49 3.82 17.26
CA ALA A 134 12.11 5.21 16.99
C ALA A 134 10.65 5.30 16.60
N ALA A 135 9.80 5.77 17.52
CA ALA A 135 8.36 5.93 17.27
C ALA A 135 8.05 6.91 16.12
N ARG A 136 8.90 7.93 15.90
CA ARG A 136 8.68 8.94 14.85
C ARG A 136 8.68 8.34 13.45
N ASP A 137 9.57 7.39 13.18
CA ASP A 137 9.71 6.78 11.86
C ASP A 137 8.71 5.64 11.62
N ALA A 138 8.06 5.16 12.69
CA ALA A 138 7.12 4.05 12.61
C ALA A 138 5.85 4.41 11.82
N GLU A 139 5.39 5.67 11.94
CA GLU A 139 4.22 6.15 11.18
C GLU A 139 4.55 6.36 9.70
N PHE A 140 5.77 6.76 9.39
CA PHE A 140 6.25 6.81 8.01
C PHE A 140 6.42 5.40 7.43
N ALA A 141 6.90 4.45 8.23
CA ALA A 141 6.95 3.05 7.84
C ALA A 141 5.55 2.49 7.52
N PHE A 142 4.53 2.87 8.32
CA PHE A 142 3.14 2.53 8.00
C PHE A 142 2.72 3.07 6.62
N LEU A 143 3.02 4.34 6.31
CA LEU A 143 2.72 4.95 5.01
C LEU A 143 3.44 4.24 3.87
N CYS A 144 4.70 3.86 4.08
CA CYS A 144 5.48 3.08 3.10
C CYS A 144 4.79 1.75 2.78
N GLY A 145 4.37 1.02 3.80
CA GLY A 145 3.63 -0.23 3.62
C GLY A 145 2.26 -0.02 2.97
N LEU A 146 1.55 1.06 3.32
CA LEU A 146 0.25 1.38 2.75
C LEU A 146 0.30 1.70 1.25
N LEU A 147 1.39 2.30 0.77
CA LEU A 147 1.51 2.79 -0.61
C LEU A 147 2.47 1.98 -1.49
N HIS A 148 3.14 0.94 -0.98
CA HIS A 148 4.14 0.19 -1.76
C HIS A 148 3.60 -0.31 -3.10
N ASP A 149 2.36 -0.74 -3.14
CA ASP A 149 1.67 -1.35 -4.27
C ASP A 149 0.73 -0.39 -5.04
N ILE A 150 0.86 0.93 -4.84
CA ILE A 150 -0.06 1.90 -5.41
C ILE A 150 -0.12 1.87 -6.95
N GLY A 151 0.92 1.42 -7.61
CA GLY A 151 0.94 1.23 -9.07
C GLY A 151 -0.11 0.25 -9.57
N LYS A 152 -0.50 -0.75 -8.76
CA LYS A 152 -1.59 -1.68 -9.09
C LYS A 152 -2.94 -0.96 -9.17
N ALA A 153 -3.19 0.02 -8.29
CA ALA A 153 -4.40 0.84 -8.37
C ALA A 153 -4.43 1.69 -9.65
N VAL A 154 -3.27 2.18 -10.11
CA VAL A 154 -3.15 2.86 -11.41
C VAL A 154 -3.50 1.91 -12.54
N LEU A 155 -3.00 0.67 -12.51
CA LEU A 155 -3.28 -0.35 -13.54
C LEU A 155 -4.77 -0.72 -13.58
N PHE A 156 -5.44 -0.90 -12.44
CA PHE A 156 -6.88 -1.12 -12.38
C PHE A 156 -7.69 0.01 -13.03
N LYS A 157 -7.26 1.25 -12.82
CA LYS A 157 -7.93 2.42 -13.42
C LYS A 157 -7.67 2.54 -14.91
N THR A 158 -6.43 2.29 -15.35
CA THR A 158 -6.01 2.48 -16.74
C THR A 158 -6.50 1.35 -17.64
N TYR A 159 -6.52 0.11 -17.14
CA TYR A 159 -6.88 -1.09 -17.89
C TYR A 159 -7.95 -1.93 -17.17
N PRO A 160 -9.14 -1.35 -16.90
CA PRO A 160 -10.21 -2.05 -16.22
C PRO A 160 -10.61 -3.32 -17.00
N GLY A 161 -10.93 -4.40 -16.30
CA GLY A 161 -11.24 -5.70 -16.90
C GLY A 161 -10.02 -6.47 -17.36
N HIS A 162 -9.10 -5.86 -18.09
CA HIS A 162 -7.88 -6.53 -18.54
C HIS A 162 -6.93 -6.79 -17.36
N TYR A 163 -6.66 -5.77 -16.53
CA TYR A 163 -5.81 -5.96 -15.34
C TYR A 163 -6.44 -6.91 -14.32
N SER A 164 -7.77 -6.87 -14.16
CA SER A 164 -8.48 -7.86 -13.34
C SER A 164 -8.30 -9.29 -13.84
N SER A 165 -8.27 -9.50 -15.15
CA SER A 165 -8.01 -10.83 -15.70
C SER A 165 -6.59 -11.31 -15.40
N ILE A 166 -5.60 -10.41 -15.45
CA ILE A 166 -4.21 -10.70 -15.06
C ILE A 166 -4.14 -11.02 -13.55
N PHE A 167 -4.84 -10.24 -12.73
CA PHE A 167 -4.91 -10.42 -11.29
C PHE A 167 -5.51 -11.78 -10.87
N GLU A 168 -6.57 -12.21 -11.55
CA GLU A 168 -7.17 -13.54 -11.33
C GLU A 168 -6.30 -14.67 -11.93
N LEU A 169 -5.61 -14.44 -13.06
CA LEU A 169 -4.69 -15.41 -13.64
C LEU A 169 -3.51 -15.68 -12.68
N ALA A 170 -2.89 -14.63 -12.13
CA ALA A 170 -1.81 -14.74 -11.15
C ALA A 170 -2.25 -15.52 -9.91
N LYS A 171 -3.52 -15.40 -9.49
CA LYS A 171 -4.10 -16.16 -8.39
C LYS A 171 -4.26 -17.66 -8.69
N SER A 172 -4.54 -18.02 -9.94
CA SER A 172 -4.79 -19.41 -10.36
C SER A 172 -3.51 -20.19 -10.64
N GLU A 173 -2.44 -19.50 -11.01
CA GLU A 173 -1.17 -20.09 -11.35
C GLU A 173 -0.18 -20.02 -10.18
N ARG A 174 0.70 -21.02 -10.06
CA ARG A 174 1.68 -21.08 -8.97
C ARG A 174 2.94 -20.26 -9.23
N ASP A 175 3.12 -19.76 -10.44
CA ASP A 175 4.28 -19.01 -10.93
C ASP A 175 3.97 -18.48 -12.36
N PRO A 176 4.33 -17.29 -12.76
CA PRO A 176 5.23 -16.29 -12.16
C PRO A 176 4.55 -15.23 -11.26
N ALA A 177 5.35 -14.36 -10.61
CA ALA A 177 4.84 -13.18 -9.90
C ALA A 177 4.04 -12.25 -10.83
N ILE A 178 3.04 -11.54 -10.29
CA ILE A 178 2.18 -10.66 -11.08
C ILE A 178 2.97 -9.62 -11.89
N SER A 179 4.13 -9.16 -11.38
CA SER A 179 5.03 -8.24 -12.08
C SER A 179 5.53 -8.77 -13.43
N ALA A 180 5.70 -10.09 -13.58
CA ALA A 180 6.09 -10.69 -14.86
C ALA A 180 4.98 -10.57 -15.88
N TYR A 181 3.72 -10.82 -15.49
CA TYR A 181 2.55 -10.61 -16.35
C TYR A 181 2.38 -9.14 -16.72
N GLU A 182 2.64 -8.22 -15.77
CA GLU A 182 2.58 -6.77 -16.04
C GLU A 182 3.61 -6.36 -17.09
N ILE A 183 4.86 -6.82 -16.97
CA ILE A 183 5.92 -6.54 -17.93
C ILE A 183 5.57 -7.12 -19.30
N GLU A 184 5.07 -8.36 -19.35
CA GLU A 184 4.67 -9.00 -20.60
C GLU A 184 3.54 -8.25 -21.32
N ASN A 185 2.54 -7.76 -20.56
CA ASN A 185 1.35 -7.13 -21.12
C ASN A 185 1.48 -5.62 -21.32
N TYR A 186 2.24 -4.93 -20.47
CA TYR A 186 2.33 -3.46 -20.44
C TYR A 186 3.75 -2.93 -20.66
N GLY A 187 4.77 -3.80 -20.68
CA GLY A 187 6.18 -3.40 -20.79
C GLY A 187 6.76 -2.79 -19.51
N VAL A 188 5.98 -2.73 -18.44
CA VAL A 188 6.34 -2.08 -17.17
C VAL A 188 5.58 -2.74 -16.02
N ASP A 189 6.22 -2.84 -14.84
CA ASP A 189 5.60 -3.35 -13.63
C ASP A 189 4.92 -2.24 -12.79
N HIS A 190 4.08 -2.65 -11.83
CA HIS A 190 3.41 -1.74 -10.91
C HIS A 190 4.40 -0.93 -10.06
N ALA A 191 5.59 -1.47 -9.75
CA ALA A 191 6.58 -0.76 -8.95
C ALA A 191 7.14 0.45 -9.71
N ALA A 192 7.39 0.32 -11.02
CA ALA A 192 7.83 1.45 -11.86
C ALA A 192 6.72 2.48 -12.10
N ILE A 193 5.47 2.02 -12.26
CA ILE A 193 4.30 2.92 -12.38
C ILE A 193 4.09 3.70 -11.09
N GLY A 194 4.14 3.02 -9.95
CA GLY A 194 4.02 3.63 -8.63
C GLY A 194 5.13 4.65 -8.35
N GLU A 195 6.38 4.33 -8.73
CA GLU A 195 7.50 5.27 -8.67
C GLU A 195 7.22 6.56 -9.45
N ARG A 196 6.75 6.43 -10.70
CA ARG A 196 6.42 7.59 -11.56
C ARG A 196 5.32 8.44 -10.92
N LEU A 197 4.26 7.80 -10.41
CA LEU A 197 3.19 8.48 -9.68
C LEU A 197 3.74 9.24 -8.47
N ALA A 198 4.49 8.56 -7.62
CA ALA A 198 5.01 9.13 -6.38
C ALA A 198 5.94 10.33 -6.63
N LYS A 199 6.79 10.25 -7.66
CA LYS A 199 7.65 11.36 -8.09
C LYS A 199 6.83 12.55 -8.60
N GLN A 200 5.83 12.30 -9.45
CA GLN A 200 4.99 13.36 -10.01
C GLN A 200 4.16 14.06 -8.93
N TRP A 201 3.76 13.34 -7.88
CA TRP A 201 2.99 13.88 -6.77
C TRP A 201 3.86 14.47 -5.65
N GLY A 202 5.19 14.47 -5.81
CA GLY A 202 6.12 15.08 -4.86
C GLY A 202 6.22 14.33 -3.51
N PHE A 203 6.01 13.01 -3.52
CA PHE A 203 6.23 12.21 -2.31
C PHE A 203 7.72 12.19 -1.90
N PRO A 204 8.01 12.01 -0.61
CA PRO A 204 9.38 11.92 -0.11
C PRO A 204 10.22 10.88 -0.87
N PRO A 205 11.50 11.16 -1.18
CA PRO A 205 12.36 10.26 -1.95
C PRO A 205 12.47 8.85 -1.34
N GLU A 206 12.39 8.74 -0.02
CA GLU A 206 12.45 7.47 0.69
C GLU A 206 11.21 6.61 0.39
N LEU A 207 10.01 7.20 0.36
CA LEU A 207 8.78 6.52 -0.03
C LEU A 207 8.84 6.10 -1.51
N VAL A 208 9.32 6.98 -2.39
CA VAL A 208 9.52 6.67 -3.82
C VAL A 208 10.45 5.46 -3.99
N ASN A 209 11.55 5.42 -3.21
CA ASN A 209 12.49 4.31 -3.25
C ASN A 209 11.85 2.98 -2.75
N VAL A 210 11.03 3.03 -1.72
CA VAL A 210 10.27 1.86 -1.23
C VAL A 210 9.34 1.35 -2.33
N ILE A 211 8.52 2.21 -2.91
CA ILE A 211 7.57 1.85 -3.97
C ILE A 211 8.29 1.21 -5.15
N ARG A 212 9.45 1.76 -5.56
CA ARG A 212 10.21 1.24 -6.70
C ARG A 212 10.87 -0.11 -6.43
N ARG A 213 11.35 -0.35 -5.20
CA ARG A 213 12.29 -1.42 -4.91
C ARG A 213 11.78 -2.52 -3.99
N HIS A 214 10.50 -2.50 -3.62
CA HIS A 214 9.97 -3.51 -2.68
C HIS A 214 9.98 -4.95 -3.23
N HIS A 215 10.21 -5.15 -4.53
CA HIS A 215 10.46 -6.46 -5.15
C HIS A 215 11.92 -6.69 -5.52
N ASP A 216 12.81 -5.72 -5.32
CA ASP A 216 14.23 -5.82 -5.67
C ASP A 216 15.02 -6.58 -4.58
N PRO A 217 15.45 -7.83 -4.83
CA PRO A 217 16.14 -8.61 -3.81
C PRO A 217 17.52 -8.08 -3.45
N VAL A 218 18.05 -7.09 -4.18
CA VAL A 218 19.32 -6.43 -3.85
C VAL A 218 19.06 -5.27 -2.87
N ALA A 219 17.83 -4.79 -2.77
CA ALA A 219 17.46 -3.66 -1.92
C ALA A 219 17.32 -4.01 -0.42
N VAL A 220 17.61 -5.24 -0.02
CA VAL A 220 17.56 -5.68 1.41
C VAL A 220 18.48 -4.88 2.32
N GLU A 221 19.50 -4.23 1.77
CA GLU A 221 20.42 -3.36 2.53
C GLU A 221 19.80 -2.01 2.88
N VAL A 222 18.69 -1.63 2.22
CA VAL A 222 17.93 -0.39 2.52
C VAL A 222 16.91 -0.69 3.60
N PRO A 223 17.06 -0.18 4.83
CA PRO A 223 16.30 -0.66 5.97
C PRO A 223 14.77 -0.55 5.80
N MET A 224 14.27 0.54 5.22
CA MET A 224 12.82 0.73 5.02
C MET A 224 12.28 -0.19 3.92
N VAL A 225 13.00 -0.37 2.82
CA VAL A 225 12.64 -1.32 1.75
C VAL A 225 12.59 -2.73 2.31
N HIS A 226 13.63 -3.13 3.07
CA HIS A 226 13.68 -4.42 3.73
C HIS A 226 12.48 -4.66 4.67
N ALA A 227 12.14 -3.66 5.49
CA ALA A 227 11.00 -3.76 6.40
C ALA A 227 9.68 -3.98 5.64
N VAL A 228 9.46 -3.27 4.53
CA VAL A 228 8.28 -3.44 3.68
C VAL A 228 8.28 -4.82 3.03
N MET A 229 9.41 -5.30 2.50
CA MET A 229 9.50 -6.64 1.90
C MET A 229 9.14 -7.75 2.91
N VAL A 230 9.61 -7.63 4.17
CA VAL A 230 9.28 -8.58 5.24
C VAL A 230 7.79 -8.53 5.56
N ALA A 231 7.25 -7.32 5.72
CA ALA A 231 5.84 -7.12 6.06
C ALA A 231 4.90 -7.63 4.95
N ASP A 232 5.23 -7.37 3.69
CA ASP A 232 4.51 -7.87 2.52
C ASP A 232 4.48 -9.41 2.51
N LEU A 233 5.62 -10.02 2.74
CA LEU A 233 5.77 -11.47 2.86
C LEU A 233 4.84 -12.04 3.93
N VAL A 234 4.83 -11.45 5.13
CA VAL A 234 3.97 -11.89 6.26
C VAL A 234 2.49 -11.64 5.94
N ALA A 235 2.14 -10.50 5.34
CA ALA A 235 0.77 -10.19 4.95
C ALA A 235 0.20 -11.23 3.97
N LYS A 236 0.97 -11.65 2.98
CA LYS A 236 0.62 -12.70 2.02
C LYS A 236 0.41 -14.05 2.73
N GLU A 237 1.28 -14.43 3.65
CA GLU A 237 1.14 -15.68 4.40
C GLU A 237 -0.09 -15.66 5.32
N LEU A 238 -0.37 -14.53 5.97
CA LEU A 238 -1.57 -14.32 6.79
C LEU A 238 -2.84 -14.10 5.97
N LYS A 239 -2.72 -14.00 4.64
CA LYS A 239 -3.83 -13.71 3.71
C LYS A 239 -4.57 -12.41 4.06
N LEU A 240 -3.83 -11.39 4.42
CA LEU A 240 -4.37 -10.05 4.67
C LEU A 240 -4.70 -9.36 3.35
N GLY A 241 -5.92 -9.54 2.85
CA GLY A 241 -6.29 -9.11 1.51
C GLY A 241 -5.63 -9.95 0.42
N TYR A 242 -5.54 -9.37 -0.80
CA TYR A 242 -4.85 -9.98 -1.94
C TYR A 242 -4.33 -8.88 -2.86
N ASP A 243 -3.08 -9.01 -3.29
CA ASP A 243 -2.37 -8.03 -4.12
C ASP A 243 -2.02 -8.53 -5.53
N GLY A 244 -2.48 -9.74 -5.89
CA GLY A 244 -2.14 -10.40 -7.15
C GLY A 244 -1.02 -11.42 -7.00
N ASP A 245 -0.46 -11.59 -5.80
CA ASP A 245 0.57 -12.57 -5.49
C ASP A 245 0.22 -13.24 -4.16
N ASP A 246 0.13 -14.54 -4.12
CA ASP A 246 -0.23 -15.29 -2.90
C ASP A 246 0.96 -15.88 -2.16
N GLY A 247 2.17 -15.52 -2.58
CA GLY A 247 3.41 -15.94 -1.94
C GLY A 247 3.70 -17.45 -1.97
N ARG A 248 2.97 -18.23 -2.79
CA ARG A 248 3.13 -19.70 -2.83
C ARG A 248 4.34 -20.18 -3.61
N ASN A 249 5.14 -19.26 -4.15
CA ASN A 249 6.34 -19.61 -4.90
C ASN A 249 7.45 -20.13 -3.98
N ASP A 250 8.27 -21.07 -4.48
CA ASP A 250 9.51 -21.50 -3.82
C ASP A 250 10.46 -20.33 -3.48
N GLY A 251 10.20 -19.15 -4.07
CA GLY A 251 10.82 -17.88 -3.75
C GLY A 251 10.57 -17.42 -2.30
N PHE A 252 9.45 -17.83 -1.69
CA PHE A 252 9.05 -17.39 -0.35
C PHE A 252 10.03 -17.84 0.73
N ALA A 253 10.38 -19.13 0.76
CA ALA A 253 11.38 -19.66 1.69
C ALA A 253 12.78 -19.10 1.41
N ARG A 254 13.12 -18.93 0.12
CA ARG A 254 14.38 -18.30 -0.30
C ARG A 254 14.42 -16.82 0.07
N LEU A 255 13.31 -16.10 -0.12
CA LEU A 255 13.20 -14.68 0.23
C LEU A 255 13.33 -14.49 1.74
N ARG A 256 12.66 -15.31 2.56
CA ARG A 256 12.78 -15.28 4.03
C ARG A 256 14.22 -15.46 4.49
N THR A 257 14.93 -16.42 3.90
CA THR A 257 16.36 -16.66 4.20
C THR A 257 17.20 -15.46 3.79
N LYS A 258 16.95 -14.90 2.61
CA LYS A 258 17.67 -13.74 2.07
C LYS A 258 17.39 -12.47 2.87
N LEU A 259 16.19 -12.30 3.39
CA LEU A 259 15.80 -11.17 4.23
C LEU A 259 16.37 -11.25 5.66
N GLN A 260 17.07 -12.33 6.01
CA GLN A 260 17.72 -12.52 7.31
C GLN A 260 16.77 -12.27 8.50
N VAL A 261 15.49 -12.61 8.35
CA VAL A 261 14.51 -12.49 9.42
C VAL A 261 14.58 -13.73 10.29
N SER A 262 14.87 -13.54 11.57
CA SER A 262 14.90 -14.64 12.53
C SER A 262 13.49 -15.27 12.67
N ALA A 263 13.47 -16.57 13.03
CA ALA A 263 12.19 -17.26 13.27
C ALA A 263 11.37 -16.59 14.39
N ALA A 264 12.02 -15.99 15.38
CA ALA A 264 11.38 -15.27 16.47
C ALA A 264 10.73 -13.96 15.96
N GLU A 265 11.46 -13.12 15.22
CA GLU A 265 10.91 -11.88 14.63
C GLU A 265 9.73 -12.20 13.71
N TYR A 266 9.85 -13.23 12.88
CA TYR A 266 8.79 -13.65 11.97
C TYR A 266 7.57 -14.20 12.72
N GLY A 267 7.78 -14.97 13.79
CA GLY A 267 6.69 -15.48 14.65
C GLY A 267 5.91 -14.36 15.31
N HIS A 268 6.59 -13.37 15.87
CA HIS A 268 5.94 -12.22 16.53
C HIS A 268 5.12 -11.33 15.59
N LEU A 269 5.46 -11.27 14.30
CA LEU A 269 4.66 -10.51 13.34
C LEU A 269 3.34 -11.22 12.99
N LYS A 270 3.21 -12.51 13.32
CA LYS A 270 1.99 -13.29 13.07
C LYS A 270 1.02 -13.31 14.25
N GLU A 271 1.47 -12.96 15.44
CA GLU A 271 0.65 -12.83 16.65
C GLU A 271 -0.10 -11.49 16.66
#